data_6313de7acb3af0e56fa7994f6bd050f9
#
_entry.id   6313de7acb3af0e56fa7994f6bd050f9
#
_cell.length_a   1.000
_cell.length_b   1.000
_cell.length_c   1.000
_cell.angle_alpha   90.00
_cell.angle_beta   90.00
_cell.angle_gamma   90.00
#
_symmetry.space_group_name_H-M   'P 1'
#
loop_
_entity.id
_entity.type
_entity.pdbx_description
1 polymer ?
#
loop_
_entity_poly.entity_id
_entity_poly.type
_entity_poly.pdbx_seq_one_letter_code
_entity_poly.pdbx_strand_id
1 'polypeptide(L)' 'MAIDPEELMPKKKRSAVFLGEELSEMSAPELEVRIAELETEIARCREAITARNATKAAAATFFKR' A
#
# COMPACT_ATOMS: atom_id res chain seq x y z
N MET A 1 -17.61 -4.19 29.74
CA MET A 1 -16.61 -4.85 29.08
C MET A 1 -15.95 -4.02 28.04
N ALA A 2 -14.74 -3.99 28.09
CA ALA A 2 -14.02 -3.15 27.16
C ALA A 2 -13.75 -3.91 25.90
N ILE A 3 -14.06 -3.28 24.82
CA ILE A 3 -13.74 -3.87 23.56
C ILE A 3 -12.50 -3.22 23.04
N ASP A 4 -11.57 -4.06 22.72
CA ASP A 4 -10.34 -3.58 22.15
C ASP A 4 -10.65 -2.73 20.94
N PRO A 5 -10.16 -1.51 20.88
CA PRO A 5 -10.40 -0.71 19.69
C PRO A 5 -9.96 -1.42 18.42
N GLU A 6 -8.96 -2.23 18.52
CA GLU A 6 -8.55 -2.97 17.36
C GLU A 6 -9.57 -3.95 16.89
N GLU A 7 -10.34 -4.47 17.80
CA GLU A 7 -11.39 -5.37 17.40
C GLU A 7 -12.47 -4.65 16.66
N LEU A 8 -12.68 -3.41 16.99
CA LEU A 8 -13.65 -2.63 16.29
C LEU A 8 -13.17 -2.21 14.94
N MET A 9 -11.86 -2.14 14.80
CA MET A 9 -11.34 -1.71 13.53
C MET A 9 -11.53 -2.79 12.50
N PRO A 10 -11.95 -2.41 11.34
CA PRO A 10 -12.13 -3.39 10.28
C PRO A 10 -10.82 -3.99 9.91
N LYS A 11 -10.73 -5.26 10.13
CA LYS A 11 -9.53 -5.92 9.73
C LYS A 11 -9.33 -5.89 8.27
N LYS A 12 -10.39 -5.74 7.56
CA LYS A 12 -10.30 -5.70 6.13
C LYS A 12 -9.47 -4.56 5.65
N LYS A 13 -9.21 -3.61 6.51
CA LYS A 13 -8.39 -2.53 6.10
C LYS A 13 -7.05 -2.98 5.66
N ARG A 14 -6.53 -3.97 6.32
CA ARG A 14 -5.22 -4.38 5.94
C ARG A 14 -5.23 -5.66 5.20
N SER A 15 -6.38 -6.22 5.03
CA SER A 15 -6.42 -7.47 4.33
C SER A 15 -7.03 -7.33 2.97
N ALA A 16 -7.11 -6.12 2.48
CA ALA A 16 -7.75 -5.91 1.22
C ALA A 16 -7.07 -6.67 0.10
N VAL A 17 -5.77 -6.66 0.08
CA VAL A 17 -5.04 -7.29 -0.99
C VAL A 17 -3.90 -8.11 -0.45
N PHE A 18 -3.85 -9.36 -0.84
CA PHE A 18 -2.73 -10.21 -0.53
C PHE A 18 -2.12 -10.63 -1.84
N LEU A 19 -0.88 -10.24 -2.03
CA LEU A 19 -0.19 -10.54 -3.27
C LEU A 19 -0.02 -12.05 -3.42
N GLY A 20 -0.30 -12.50 -4.61
CA GLY A 20 -0.08 -13.90 -4.88
C GLY A 20 -1.18 -14.82 -4.42
N GLU A 21 -2.24 -14.27 -3.88
CA GLU A 21 -3.31 -15.15 -3.42
C GLU A 21 -4.09 -15.70 -4.59
N GLU A 22 -4.81 -16.76 -4.31
CA GLU A 22 -5.58 -17.45 -5.33
C GLU A 22 -6.72 -16.57 -5.82
N LEU A 23 -6.87 -16.48 -7.12
CA LEU A 23 -7.90 -15.62 -7.71
C LEU A 23 -9.09 -16.37 -8.25
N SER A 24 -9.03 -17.68 -8.27
CA SER A 24 -10.05 -18.45 -8.97
C SER A 24 -11.44 -18.29 -8.35
N GLU A 25 -11.52 -17.87 -7.11
CA GLU A 25 -12.82 -17.71 -6.47
C GLU A 25 -13.36 -16.30 -6.59
N MET A 26 -12.66 -15.43 -7.24
CA MET A 26 -13.06 -14.04 -7.31
C MET A 26 -13.86 -13.75 -8.55
N SER A 27 -14.91 -12.97 -8.38
CA SER A 27 -15.71 -12.55 -9.51
C SER A 27 -14.98 -11.45 -10.27
N ALA A 28 -15.45 -11.17 -11.48
CA ALA A 28 -14.84 -10.11 -12.26
C ALA A 28 -14.89 -8.78 -11.55
N PRO A 29 -16.03 -8.36 -10.97
CA PRO A 29 -16.01 -7.10 -10.22
C PRO A 29 -15.03 -7.10 -9.07
N GLU A 30 -14.89 -8.21 -8.38
CA GLU A 30 -13.94 -8.29 -7.29
C GLU A 30 -12.53 -8.13 -7.80
N LEU A 31 -12.24 -8.71 -8.94
CA LEU A 31 -10.92 -8.58 -9.52
C LEU A 31 -10.65 -7.14 -9.95
N GLU A 32 -11.67 -6.45 -10.42
CA GLU A 32 -11.49 -5.07 -10.80
C GLU A 32 -11.20 -4.19 -9.60
N VAL A 33 -11.87 -4.46 -8.49
CA VAL A 33 -11.57 -3.73 -7.26
C VAL A 33 -10.16 -4.02 -6.82
N ARG A 34 -9.75 -5.27 -6.94
CA ARG A 34 -8.40 -5.63 -6.56
C ARG A 34 -7.37 -4.88 -7.40
N ILE A 35 -7.64 -4.77 -8.67
CA ILE A 35 -6.74 -4.03 -9.54
C ILE A 35 -6.63 -2.59 -9.10
N ALA A 36 -7.76 -1.97 -8.79
CA ALA A 36 -7.73 -0.59 -8.35
C ALA A 36 -6.91 -0.42 -7.08
N GLU A 37 -7.06 -1.36 -6.16
CA GLU A 37 -6.29 -1.29 -4.92
C GLU A 37 -4.81 -1.47 -5.17
N LEU A 38 -4.47 -2.36 -6.08
CA LEU A 38 -3.08 -2.56 -6.42
C LEU A 38 -2.49 -1.34 -7.09
N GLU A 39 -3.26 -0.69 -7.93
CA GLU A 39 -2.77 0.51 -8.58
C GLU A 39 -2.55 1.63 -7.57
N THR A 40 -3.42 1.73 -6.59
CA THR A 40 -3.24 2.70 -5.53
C THR A 40 -1.95 2.42 -4.76
N GLU A 41 -1.71 1.17 -4.48
CA GLU A 41 -0.51 0.82 -3.75
C GLU A 41 0.74 1.09 -4.57
N ILE A 42 0.68 0.82 -5.86
CA ILE A 42 1.80 1.11 -6.73
C ILE A 42 2.10 2.61 -6.70
N ALA A 43 1.07 3.42 -6.77
CA ALA A 43 1.26 4.86 -6.73
C ALA A 43 1.91 5.29 -5.43
N ARG A 44 1.45 4.72 -4.31
CA ARG A 44 2.05 5.05 -3.03
C ARG A 44 3.51 4.68 -2.98
N CYS A 45 3.85 3.52 -3.52
CA CYS A 45 5.24 3.08 -3.53
C CYS A 45 6.09 3.99 -4.38
N ARG A 46 5.57 4.41 -5.51
CA ARG A 46 6.32 5.29 -6.39
C ARG A 46 6.57 6.63 -5.74
N GLU A 47 5.56 7.13 -5.03
CA GLU A 47 5.75 8.38 -4.33
C GLU A 47 6.78 8.26 -3.23
N ALA A 48 6.78 7.14 -2.54
CA ALA A 48 7.77 6.92 -1.50
C ALA A 48 9.17 6.87 -2.08
N ILE A 49 9.32 6.24 -3.23
CA ILE A 49 10.61 6.17 -3.87
C ILE A 49 11.07 7.56 -4.28
N THR A 50 10.16 8.33 -4.86
CA THR A 50 10.50 9.68 -5.28
C THR A 50 10.94 10.52 -4.09
N ALA A 51 10.22 10.41 -2.98
CA ALA A 51 10.57 11.18 -1.80
C ALA A 51 11.94 10.80 -1.27
N ARG A 52 12.23 9.50 -1.25
CA ARG A 52 13.51 9.05 -0.76
C ARG A 52 14.63 9.45 -1.67
N ASN A 53 14.40 9.41 -2.96
CA ASN A 53 15.42 9.82 -3.91
C ASN A 53 15.67 11.32 -3.81
N ALA A 54 14.63 12.10 -3.59
CA ALA A 54 14.81 13.53 -3.43
C ALA A 54 15.64 13.83 -2.19
N THR A 55 15.36 13.15 -1.10
CA THR A 55 16.11 13.35 0.12
C THR A 55 17.56 12.94 -0.08
N LYS A 56 17.78 11.84 -0.75
CA LYS A 56 19.10 11.36 -0.99
C LYS A 56 19.89 12.32 -1.86
N ALA A 57 19.26 12.84 -2.89
CA ALA A 57 19.93 13.79 -3.76
C ALA A 57 20.26 15.07 -3.01
N ALA A 58 19.35 15.52 -2.16
CA ALA A 58 19.60 16.71 -1.37
C ALA A 58 20.78 16.49 -0.44
N ALA A 59 20.80 15.34 0.20
CA ALA A 59 21.90 15.04 1.13
C ALA A 59 23.22 14.95 0.39
N ALA A 60 23.20 14.34 -0.77
CA ALA A 60 24.42 14.21 -1.54
C ALA A 60 24.93 15.57 -1.94
N THR A 61 24.06 16.45 -2.36
CA THR A 61 24.46 17.78 -2.73
C THR A 61 25.04 18.52 -1.55
N PHE A 62 24.40 18.35 -0.41
CA PHE A 62 24.84 19.02 0.79
C PHE A 62 26.22 18.54 1.21
N PHE A 63 26.45 17.27 1.13
CA PHE A 63 27.74 16.73 1.54
C PHE A 63 28.82 16.88 0.51
N LYS A 64 28.42 17.16 -0.67
CA LYS A 64 29.39 17.26 -1.71
C LYS A 64 30.28 18.45 -1.61
N ARG A 65 29.90 19.40 -0.85
CA ARG A 65 30.71 20.58 -0.76
C ARG A 65 31.88 20.45 0.10
#